data_8099e8739e4e7a859ab105238da4133a
#
_entry.id   8099e8739e4e7a859ab105238da4133a
#
_cell.length_a   1.000
_cell.length_b   1.000
_cell.length_c   1.000
_cell.angle_alpha   90.00
_cell.angle_beta   90.00
_cell.angle_gamma   90.00
#
_symmetry.space_group_name_H-M   'P 1'
#
loop_
_entity.id
_entity.type
_entity.pdbx_description
1 polymer ?
#
loop_
_entity_poly.entity_id
_entity_poly.type
_entity_poly.pdbx_seq_one_letter_code
_entity_poly.pdbx_strand_id
1 'polypeptide(L)'
;MAQIITKTLLQAEDLSKAFTTPEGKPFTVLEGINLELREGEIVALLGRSGSGKSTLLRCLSGLLRPSAGQVRYRGQAVRGPMPGMALVFQSFALFPWLSVQQNVELGLEAMGIPAPERRRRALQAIDLIGLDGFEKAFPKELSGGMRQRVGFARALVTEPEVLFMDEPFSALDVLTAETLRSELLELWGSGRVPIQSILLVTHN
;
A
#
# COMPACT_ATOMS: atom_id res chain seq x y z
N MET A 1 13.50 -29.05 15.35
CA MET A 1 12.85 -27.80 14.96
C MET A 1 12.64 -27.84 13.46
N ALA A 2 11.40 -27.97 13.00
CA ALA A 2 11.11 -27.90 11.56
C ALA A 2 11.37 -26.47 11.11
N GLN A 3 12.27 -26.26 10.14
CA GLN A 3 12.40 -24.99 9.44
C GLN A 3 11.06 -24.74 8.73
N ILE A 4 10.29 -23.73 9.20
CA ILE A 4 9.14 -23.22 8.45
C ILE A 4 9.77 -22.56 7.22
N ILE A 5 9.71 -23.25 6.07
CA ILE A 5 10.12 -22.67 4.78
C ILE A 5 9.02 -21.66 4.43
N THR A 6 9.18 -20.41 4.84
CA THR A 6 8.31 -19.32 4.45
C THR A 6 8.53 -19.03 2.98
N LYS A 7 7.43 -19.00 2.21
CA LYS A 7 7.46 -18.80 0.76
C LYS A 7 7.76 -17.33 0.43
N THR A 8 8.68 -17.08 -0.49
CA THR A 8 8.93 -15.74 -1.02
C THR A 8 7.71 -15.24 -1.79
N LEU A 9 7.13 -14.11 -1.36
CA LEU A 9 6.02 -13.44 -2.04
C LEU A 9 6.51 -12.43 -3.07
N LEU A 10 7.48 -11.61 -2.69
CA LEU A 10 8.01 -10.55 -3.52
C LEU A 10 9.53 -10.60 -3.53
N GLN A 11 10.14 -10.40 -4.69
CA GLN A 11 11.58 -10.37 -4.88
C GLN A 11 11.97 -9.24 -5.83
N ALA A 12 12.98 -8.47 -5.46
CA ALA A 12 13.68 -7.54 -6.34
C ALA A 12 15.09 -8.05 -6.56
N GLU A 13 15.53 -8.06 -7.81
CA GLU A 13 16.85 -8.52 -8.26
C GLU A 13 17.52 -7.41 -9.05
N ASP A 14 18.65 -6.90 -8.56
CA ASP A 14 19.49 -5.85 -9.15
C ASP A 14 18.70 -4.63 -9.60
N LEU A 15 17.64 -4.29 -8.84
CA LEU A 15 16.70 -3.25 -9.19
C LEU A 15 17.38 -1.89 -9.14
N SER A 16 17.35 -1.19 -10.28
CA SER A 16 17.84 0.18 -10.41
C SER A 16 16.80 1.10 -11.01
N LYS A 17 16.79 2.37 -10.58
CA LYS A 17 15.91 3.39 -11.13
C LYS A 17 16.65 4.71 -11.32
N ALA A 18 16.68 5.16 -12.56
CA ALA A 18 17.11 6.49 -12.94
C ALA A 18 15.93 7.30 -13.50
N PHE A 19 16.00 8.59 -13.31
CA PHE A 19 15.13 9.59 -13.92
C PHE A 19 15.95 10.49 -14.83
N THR A 20 15.30 11.21 -15.71
CA THR A 20 15.95 12.22 -16.56
C THR A 20 15.65 13.61 -16.00
N THR A 21 16.68 14.43 -15.78
CA THR A 21 16.49 15.83 -15.38
C THR A 21 15.91 16.65 -16.53
N PRO A 22 15.38 17.87 -16.27
CA PRO A 22 14.91 18.75 -17.34
C PRO A 22 15.98 19.05 -18.40
N GLU A 23 17.26 19.02 -18.01
CA GLU A 23 18.42 19.22 -18.90
C GLU A 23 18.84 17.96 -19.68
N GLY A 24 18.06 16.87 -19.57
CA GLY A 24 18.33 15.60 -20.24
C GLY A 24 19.41 14.72 -19.62
N LYS A 25 19.90 15.05 -18.40
CA LYS A 25 20.90 14.24 -17.70
C LYS A 25 20.27 13.12 -16.88
N PRO A 26 20.83 11.90 -16.86
CA PRO A 26 20.34 10.83 -16.00
C PRO A 26 20.64 11.15 -14.53
N PHE A 27 19.67 10.88 -13.66
CA PHE A 27 19.79 10.97 -12.21
C PHE A 27 19.35 9.65 -11.59
N THR A 28 20.31 8.88 -11.07
CA THR A 28 20.07 7.57 -10.47
C THR A 28 19.59 7.74 -9.02
N VAL A 29 18.44 7.15 -8.71
CA VAL A 29 17.80 7.18 -7.37
C VAL A 29 17.98 5.83 -6.67
N LEU A 30 17.94 4.73 -7.40
CA LEU A 30 18.14 3.38 -6.89
C LEU A 30 19.19 2.68 -7.75
N GLU A 31 20.09 1.93 -7.12
CA GLU A 31 21.15 1.20 -7.81
C GLU A 31 21.37 -0.17 -7.18
N GLY A 32 21.19 -1.25 -7.96
CA GLY A 32 21.51 -2.62 -7.61
C GLY A 32 20.77 -3.15 -6.37
N ILE A 33 19.53 -2.75 -6.14
CA ILE A 33 18.78 -3.15 -4.94
C ILE A 33 18.32 -4.59 -5.07
N ASN A 34 18.66 -5.39 -4.05
CA ASN A 34 18.19 -6.76 -3.87
C ASN A 34 17.35 -6.82 -2.58
N LEU A 35 16.12 -7.34 -2.68
CA LEU A 35 15.17 -7.43 -1.56
C LEU A 35 14.29 -8.67 -1.72
N GLU A 36 14.05 -9.36 -0.63
CA GLU A 36 13.04 -10.41 -0.51
C GLU A 36 12.01 -10.06 0.56
N LEU A 37 10.73 -10.33 0.28
CA LEU A 37 9.63 -10.28 1.24
C LEU A 37 8.95 -11.65 1.25
N ARG A 38 8.88 -12.27 2.43
CA ARG A 38 8.31 -13.61 2.60
C ARG A 38 6.95 -13.55 3.27
N GLU A 39 6.19 -14.63 3.14
CA GLU A 39 4.91 -14.80 3.85
C GLU A 39 5.10 -14.64 5.37
N GLY A 40 4.23 -13.86 6.02
CA GLY A 40 4.27 -13.60 7.46
C GLY A 40 5.25 -12.50 7.89
N GLU A 41 5.91 -11.80 6.97
CA GLU A 41 6.87 -10.76 7.32
C GLU A 41 6.27 -9.36 7.31
N ILE A 42 6.70 -8.54 8.29
CA ILE A 42 6.59 -7.08 8.24
C ILE A 42 8.00 -6.52 8.06
N VAL A 43 8.25 -5.86 6.93
CA VAL A 43 9.54 -5.24 6.62
C VAL A 43 9.40 -3.72 6.64
N ALA A 44 10.25 -3.06 7.43
CA ALA A 44 10.31 -1.61 7.50
C ALA A 44 11.57 -1.09 6.76
N LEU A 45 11.36 -0.20 5.79
CA LEU A 45 12.43 0.53 5.11
C LEU A 45 12.70 1.84 5.86
N LEU A 46 13.84 1.89 6.53
CA LEU A 46 14.27 3.06 7.27
C LEU A 46 15.31 3.87 6.49
N GLY A 47 15.32 5.17 6.66
CA GLY A 47 16.34 6.04 6.04
C GLY A 47 15.89 7.49 5.94
N ARG A 48 16.85 8.38 5.62
CA ARG A 48 16.61 9.82 5.50
C ARG A 48 15.60 10.14 4.39
N SER A 49 14.90 11.28 4.51
CA SER A 49 14.07 11.80 3.42
C SER A 49 14.92 11.98 2.15
N GLY A 50 14.34 11.66 0.99
CA GLY A 50 15.03 11.71 -0.29
C GLY A 50 15.97 10.53 -0.62
N SER A 51 16.10 9.51 0.25
CA SER A 51 16.96 8.35 -0.02
C SER A 51 16.39 7.32 -0.99
N GLY A 52 15.26 7.60 -1.64
CA GLY A 52 14.68 6.72 -2.65
C GLY A 52 13.66 5.69 -2.15
N LYS A 53 13.33 5.64 -0.84
CA LYS A 53 12.41 4.64 -0.26
C LYS A 53 11.05 4.57 -0.96
N SER A 54 10.38 5.71 -1.16
CA SER A 54 9.10 5.78 -1.88
C SER A 54 9.24 5.38 -3.34
N THR A 55 10.40 5.66 -3.97
CA THR A 55 10.70 5.21 -5.33
C THR A 55 10.82 3.69 -5.38
N LEU A 56 11.53 3.10 -4.41
CA LEU A 56 11.65 1.64 -4.28
C LEU A 56 10.26 1.00 -4.09
N LEU A 57 9.47 1.51 -3.16
CA LEU A 57 8.12 1.02 -2.89
C LEU A 57 7.23 1.04 -4.15
N ARG A 58 7.30 2.13 -4.94
CA ARG A 58 6.55 2.24 -6.19
C ARG A 58 7.07 1.30 -7.28
N CYS A 59 8.37 1.01 -7.31
CA CYS A 59 8.91 -0.01 -8.22
C CYS A 59 8.42 -1.41 -7.80
N LEU A 60 8.47 -1.74 -6.51
CA LEU A 60 8.04 -3.03 -5.97
C LEU A 60 6.54 -3.28 -6.20
N SER A 61 5.71 -2.25 -6.04
CA SER A 61 4.25 -2.33 -6.26
C SER A 61 3.82 -2.27 -7.73
N GLY A 62 4.77 -2.12 -8.65
CA GLY A 62 4.48 -2.04 -10.09
C GLY A 62 3.96 -0.68 -10.57
N LEU A 63 3.88 0.34 -9.70
CA LEU A 63 3.47 1.69 -10.09
C LEU A 63 4.56 2.43 -10.89
N LEU A 64 5.82 2.02 -10.71
CA LEU A 64 6.95 2.61 -11.40
C LEU A 64 7.82 1.50 -11.99
N ARG A 65 8.06 1.56 -13.30
CA ARG A 65 8.92 0.57 -13.96
C ARG A 65 10.39 0.82 -13.60
N PRO A 66 11.14 -0.19 -13.15
CA PRO A 66 12.58 -0.11 -12.98
C PRO A 66 13.30 0.27 -14.29
N SER A 67 14.45 0.93 -14.20
CA SER A 67 15.33 1.20 -15.33
C SER A 67 16.23 0.00 -15.69
N ALA A 68 16.57 -0.81 -14.65
CA ALA A 68 17.29 -2.08 -14.80
C ALA A 68 16.87 -3.03 -13.66
N GLY A 69 17.22 -4.30 -13.80
CA GLY A 69 16.79 -5.35 -12.87
C GLY A 69 15.32 -5.72 -13.04
N GLN A 70 14.77 -6.45 -12.08
CA GLN A 70 13.38 -6.91 -12.14
C GLN A 70 12.75 -7.04 -10.75
N VAL A 71 11.43 -7.03 -10.75
CA VAL A 71 10.60 -7.37 -9.58
C VAL A 71 9.75 -8.57 -9.94
N ARG A 72 9.64 -9.54 -9.02
CA ARG A 72 8.77 -10.71 -9.15
C ARG A 72 7.82 -10.78 -7.97
N TYR A 73 6.55 -11.04 -8.26
CA TYR A 73 5.53 -11.35 -7.27
C TYR A 73 5.04 -12.78 -7.52
N ARG A 74 5.13 -13.66 -6.51
CA ARG A 74 4.86 -15.10 -6.65
C ARG A 74 5.57 -15.74 -7.87
N GLY A 75 6.81 -15.32 -8.13
CA GLY A 75 7.62 -15.79 -9.27
C GLY A 75 7.27 -15.15 -10.61
N GLN A 76 6.18 -14.39 -10.72
CA GLN A 76 5.78 -13.68 -11.94
C GLN A 76 6.38 -12.30 -12.01
N ALA A 77 6.89 -11.88 -13.18
CA ALA A 77 7.46 -10.55 -13.35
C ALA A 77 6.40 -9.45 -13.20
N VAL A 78 6.68 -8.46 -12.35
CA VAL A 78 5.84 -7.29 -12.13
C VAL A 78 6.11 -6.28 -13.24
N ARG A 79 5.14 -6.10 -14.13
CA ARG A 79 5.23 -5.15 -15.26
C ARG A 79 4.30 -3.95 -15.12
N GLY A 80 3.48 -3.92 -14.08
CA GLY A 80 2.49 -2.93 -13.73
C GLY A 80 1.79 -3.31 -12.44
N PRO A 81 0.76 -2.58 -11.99
CA PRO A 81 -0.06 -2.98 -10.85
C PRO A 81 -0.62 -4.39 -11.05
N MET A 82 -0.54 -5.23 -10.02
CA MET A 82 -1.01 -6.62 -10.07
C MET A 82 -2.06 -6.87 -8.99
N PRO A 83 -3.06 -7.73 -9.26
CA PRO A 83 -3.94 -8.24 -8.20
C PRO A 83 -3.11 -8.86 -7.07
N GLY A 84 -3.57 -8.73 -5.84
CA GLY A 84 -2.87 -9.22 -4.65
C GLY A 84 -1.85 -8.24 -4.06
N MET A 85 -1.64 -7.07 -4.68
CA MET A 85 -0.80 -6.00 -4.14
C MET A 85 -1.59 -4.70 -4.02
N ALA A 86 -1.49 -4.01 -2.88
CA ALA A 86 -2.09 -2.69 -2.69
C ALA A 86 -1.10 -1.73 -2.04
N LEU A 87 -1.29 -0.42 -2.29
CA LEU A 87 -0.45 0.64 -1.75
C LEU A 87 -1.29 1.68 -1.02
N VAL A 88 -0.90 1.97 0.22
CA VAL A 88 -1.37 3.10 1.01
C VAL A 88 -0.39 4.26 0.86
N PHE A 89 -0.87 5.41 0.42
CA PHE A 89 -0.06 6.59 0.15
C PHE A 89 0.08 7.50 1.38
N GLN A 90 1.18 8.21 1.46
CA GLN A 90 1.45 9.21 2.50
C GLN A 90 0.38 10.32 2.55
N SER A 91 -0.08 10.82 1.42
CA SER A 91 -1.02 11.94 1.29
C SER A 91 -2.50 11.54 1.27
N PHE A 92 -2.86 10.37 1.81
CA PHE A 92 -4.19 9.76 1.73
C PHE A 92 -4.64 9.47 0.29
N ALA A 93 -4.28 10.29 -0.68
CA ALA A 93 -4.59 10.22 -2.10
C ALA A 93 -6.09 9.96 -2.39
N LEU A 94 -6.98 10.55 -1.59
CA LEU A 94 -8.42 10.47 -1.80
C LEU A 94 -8.84 11.45 -2.90
N PHE A 95 -9.77 11.02 -3.73
CA PHE A 95 -10.40 11.89 -4.72
C PHE A 95 -11.40 12.80 -4.01
N PRO A 96 -11.18 14.14 -3.99
CA PRO A 96 -11.96 15.05 -3.15
C PRO A 96 -13.42 15.22 -3.61
N TRP A 97 -13.74 14.87 -4.86
CA TRP A 97 -15.08 14.89 -5.45
C TRP A 97 -15.84 13.58 -5.31
N LEU A 98 -15.25 12.54 -4.73
CA LEU A 98 -15.88 11.25 -4.47
C LEU A 98 -16.17 11.12 -2.97
N SER A 99 -17.31 10.49 -2.64
CA SER A 99 -17.64 10.14 -1.26
C SER A 99 -16.67 9.08 -0.70
N VAL A 100 -16.72 8.81 0.60
CA VAL A 100 -15.97 7.73 1.25
C VAL A 100 -16.21 6.40 0.53
N GLN A 101 -17.47 6.01 0.36
CA GLN A 101 -17.83 4.77 -0.34
C GLN A 101 -17.27 4.73 -1.76
N GLN A 102 -17.44 5.79 -2.52
CA GLN A 102 -16.91 5.85 -3.88
C GLN A 102 -15.38 5.77 -3.95
N ASN A 103 -14.68 6.43 -3.01
CA ASN A 103 -13.23 6.29 -2.90
C ASN A 103 -12.79 4.84 -2.63
N VAL A 104 -13.51 4.13 -1.78
CA VAL A 104 -13.21 2.72 -1.46
C VAL A 104 -13.54 1.81 -2.65
N GLU A 105 -14.62 2.07 -3.38
CA GLU A 105 -15.03 1.26 -4.54
C GLU A 105 -14.06 1.30 -5.73
N LEU A 106 -13.20 2.33 -5.86
CA LEU A 106 -12.35 2.56 -7.03
C LEU A 106 -11.48 1.37 -7.42
N GLY A 107 -10.86 0.70 -6.44
CA GLY A 107 -10.03 -0.47 -6.71
C GLY A 107 -10.84 -1.63 -7.30
N LEU A 108 -12.03 -1.86 -6.77
CA LEU A 108 -12.95 -2.89 -7.26
C LEU A 108 -13.52 -2.56 -8.64
N GLU A 109 -13.73 -1.26 -8.91
CA GLU A 109 -14.17 -0.80 -10.22
C GLU A 109 -13.11 -1.06 -11.30
N ALA A 110 -11.85 -0.75 -10.99
CA ALA A 110 -10.72 -1.05 -11.87
C ALA A 110 -10.56 -2.56 -12.13
N MET A 111 -10.96 -3.41 -11.19
CA MET A 111 -10.99 -4.87 -11.33
C MET A 111 -12.21 -5.38 -12.11
N GLY A 112 -13.14 -4.52 -12.56
CA GLY A 112 -14.34 -4.90 -13.30
C GLY A 112 -15.43 -5.55 -12.43
N ILE A 113 -15.39 -5.41 -11.10
CA ILE A 113 -16.39 -5.99 -10.20
C ILE A 113 -17.74 -5.26 -10.39
N PRO A 114 -18.87 -6.00 -10.51
CA PRO A 114 -20.19 -5.40 -10.69
C PRO A 114 -20.61 -4.47 -9.55
N ALA A 115 -21.33 -3.38 -9.86
CA ALA A 115 -21.70 -2.33 -8.91
C ALA A 115 -22.37 -2.82 -7.60
N PRO A 116 -23.32 -3.79 -7.61
CA PRO A 116 -23.90 -4.29 -6.36
C PRO A 116 -22.89 -4.95 -5.44
N GLU A 117 -21.95 -5.71 -6.00
CA GLU A 117 -20.89 -6.39 -5.25
C GLU A 117 -19.82 -5.40 -4.76
N ARG A 118 -19.42 -4.41 -5.60
CA ARG A 118 -18.52 -3.33 -5.17
C ARG A 118 -19.08 -2.61 -3.94
N ARG A 119 -20.35 -2.22 -4.00
CA ARG A 119 -21.01 -1.54 -2.89
C ARG A 119 -21.00 -2.38 -1.63
N ARG A 120 -21.34 -3.66 -1.72
CA ARG A 120 -21.35 -4.57 -0.58
C ARG A 120 -19.97 -4.67 0.07
N ARG A 121 -18.91 -4.90 -0.74
CA ARG A 121 -17.52 -5.00 -0.24
C ARG A 121 -17.03 -3.67 0.32
N ALA A 122 -17.34 -2.54 -0.33
CA ALA A 122 -16.96 -1.22 0.15
C ALA A 122 -17.56 -0.91 1.52
N LEU A 123 -18.85 -1.21 1.73
CA LEU A 123 -19.50 -1.03 3.02
C LEU A 123 -18.86 -1.91 4.11
N GLN A 124 -18.53 -3.16 3.80
CA GLN A 124 -17.82 -4.04 4.73
C GLN A 124 -16.41 -3.51 5.08
N ALA A 125 -15.68 -2.97 4.09
CA ALA A 125 -14.37 -2.39 4.34
C ALA A 125 -14.46 -1.08 5.16
N ILE A 126 -15.52 -0.28 4.99
CA ILE A 126 -15.79 0.94 5.76
C ILE A 126 -16.12 0.60 7.21
N ASP A 127 -16.96 -0.40 7.44
CA ASP A 127 -17.26 -0.92 8.77
C ASP A 127 -16.00 -1.46 9.47
N LEU A 128 -15.19 -2.24 8.74
CA LEU A 128 -13.94 -2.83 9.25
C LEU A 128 -12.96 -1.79 9.81
N ILE A 129 -12.96 -0.56 9.25
CA ILE A 129 -12.10 0.54 9.67
C ILE A 129 -12.80 1.55 10.60
N GLY A 130 -14.02 1.23 11.08
CA GLY A 130 -14.79 2.04 12.02
C GLY A 130 -15.25 3.39 11.46
N LEU A 131 -15.71 3.42 10.20
CA LEU A 131 -16.27 4.60 9.54
C LEU A 131 -17.71 4.37 9.05
N ASP A 132 -18.44 3.42 9.64
CA ASP A 132 -19.87 3.26 9.44
C ASP A 132 -20.62 4.55 9.78
N GLY A 133 -21.60 4.93 8.94
CA GLY A 133 -22.30 6.20 9.00
C GLY A 133 -21.64 7.35 8.22
N PHE A 134 -20.39 7.18 7.75
CA PHE A 134 -19.66 8.19 6.96
C PHE A 134 -19.58 7.86 5.46
N GLU A 135 -20.30 6.89 4.96
CA GLU A 135 -20.21 6.37 3.57
C GLU A 135 -20.44 7.46 2.53
N LYS A 136 -21.34 8.41 2.83
CA LYS A 136 -21.73 9.52 1.97
C LYS A 136 -20.90 10.78 2.18
N ALA A 137 -20.09 10.85 3.23
CA ALA A 137 -19.23 12.00 3.51
C ALA A 137 -18.14 12.16 2.44
N PHE A 138 -17.75 13.41 2.20
CA PHE A 138 -16.64 13.74 1.30
C PHE A 138 -15.33 13.92 2.12
N PRO A 139 -14.15 13.77 1.49
CA PRO A 139 -12.86 13.91 2.19
C PRO A 139 -12.68 15.20 2.98
N LYS A 140 -13.27 16.33 2.53
CA LYS A 140 -13.22 17.62 3.23
C LYS A 140 -13.97 17.63 4.57
N GLU A 141 -14.90 16.70 4.78
CA GLU A 141 -15.73 16.57 5.98
C GLU A 141 -15.09 15.65 7.03
N LEU A 142 -13.94 15.05 6.71
CA LEU A 142 -13.26 14.06 7.54
C LEU A 142 -12.03 14.66 8.24
N SER A 143 -11.72 14.16 9.44
CA SER A 143 -10.44 14.41 10.11
C SER A 143 -9.27 13.76 9.35
N GLY A 144 -8.02 14.12 9.71
CA GLY A 144 -6.82 13.48 9.14
C GLY A 144 -6.82 11.97 9.34
N GLY A 145 -7.10 11.51 10.57
CA GLY A 145 -7.19 10.08 10.88
C GLY A 145 -8.29 9.36 10.11
N MET A 146 -9.47 9.99 9.96
CA MET A 146 -10.56 9.42 9.15
C MET A 146 -10.17 9.30 7.68
N ARG A 147 -9.52 10.32 7.10
CA ARG A 147 -9.01 10.23 5.71
C ARG A 147 -8.01 9.09 5.55
N GLN A 148 -7.14 8.89 6.54
CA GLN A 148 -6.19 7.77 6.51
C GLN A 148 -6.90 6.42 6.57
N ARG A 149 -7.91 6.28 7.43
CA ARG A 149 -8.76 5.08 7.48
C ARG A 149 -9.41 4.77 6.13
N VAL A 150 -9.95 5.79 5.44
CA VAL A 150 -10.49 5.61 4.06
C VAL A 150 -9.40 5.11 3.11
N GLY A 151 -8.17 5.63 3.22
CA GLY A 151 -7.01 5.15 2.46
C GLY A 151 -6.72 3.67 2.70
N PHE A 152 -6.80 3.22 3.96
CA PHE A 152 -6.69 1.80 4.32
C PHE A 152 -7.84 0.97 3.75
N ALA A 153 -9.11 1.40 3.93
CA ALA A 153 -10.26 0.67 3.39
C ALA A 153 -10.16 0.49 1.88
N ARG A 154 -9.72 1.53 1.14
CA ARG A 154 -9.51 1.48 -0.30
C ARG A 154 -8.44 0.46 -0.71
N ALA A 155 -7.41 0.29 0.10
CA ALA A 155 -6.39 -0.72 -0.13
C ALA A 155 -6.91 -2.13 0.24
N LEU A 156 -7.56 -2.27 1.39
CA LEU A 156 -8.03 -3.54 1.94
C LEU A 156 -9.18 -4.16 1.15
N VAL A 157 -10.06 -3.34 0.55
CA VAL A 157 -11.24 -3.81 -0.20
C VAL A 157 -10.87 -4.69 -1.41
N THR A 158 -9.65 -4.54 -1.93
CA THR A 158 -9.11 -5.37 -3.02
C THR A 158 -8.55 -6.70 -2.54
N GLU A 159 -8.62 -6.97 -1.22
CA GLU A 159 -8.14 -8.20 -0.60
C GLU A 159 -6.67 -8.52 -0.94
N PRO A 160 -5.73 -7.60 -0.69
CA PRO A 160 -4.34 -7.79 -1.07
C PRO A 160 -3.63 -8.80 -0.16
N GLU A 161 -2.67 -9.55 -0.73
CA GLU A 161 -1.73 -10.40 0.01
C GLU A 161 -0.52 -9.61 0.50
N VAL A 162 -0.10 -8.59 -0.28
CA VAL A 162 1.00 -7.69 0.09
C VAL A 162 0.47 -6.26 0.20
N LEU A 163 0.65 -5.67 1.40
CA LEU A 163 0.31 -4.29 1.66
C LEU A 163 1.58 -3.44 1.70
N PHE A 164 1.71 -2.53 0.76
CA PHE A 164 2.73 -1.50 0.77
C PHE A 164 2.22 -0.24 1.47
N MET A 165 3.07 0.42 2.25
CA MET A 165 2.70 1.65 2.94
C MET A 165 3.82 2.69 2.85
N ASP A 166 3.55 3.83 2.23
CA ASP A 166 4.49 4.94 2.06
C ASP A 166 4.24 5.99 3.14
N GLU A 167 4.98 5.94 4.25
CA GLU A 167 4.86 6.84 5.40
C GLU A 167 3.40 7.03 5.90
N PRO A 168 2.65 5.94 6.15
CA PRO A 168 1.20 5.98 6.29
C PRO A 168 0.69 6.80 7.48
N PHE A 169 1.55 7.12 8.44
CA PHE A 169 1.16 7.81 9.68
C PHE A 169 1.80 9.20 9.82
N SER A 170 2.65 9.63 8.89
CA SER A 170 3.45 10.85 9.00
C SER A 170 2.64 12.15 9.03
N ALA A 171 1.43 12.15 8.45
CA ALA A 171 0.53 13.31 8.40
C ALA A 171 -0.45 13.39 9.59
N LEU A 172 -0.28 12.53 10.61
CA LEU A 172 -1.16 12.41 11.77
C LEU A 172 -0.45 12.86 13.04
N ASP A 173 -1.24 13.29 14.04
CA ASP A 173 -0.73 13.46 15.40
C ASP A 173 -0.33 12.10 16.00
N VAL A 174 0.53 12.13 17.03
CA VAL A 174 1.15 10.94 17.61
C VAL A 174 0.10 9.93 18.11
N LEU A 175 -0.93 10.39 18.83
CA LEU A 175 -1.94 9.51 19.42
C LEU A 175 -2.79 8.84 18.35
N THR A 176 -3.22 9.59 17.36
CA THR A 176 -3.97 9.04 16.20
C THR A 176 -3.11 8.04 15.43
N ALA A 177 -1.83 8.33 15.21
CA ALA A 177 -0.90 7.44 14.53
C ALA A 177 -0.69 6.12 15.29
N GLU A 178 -0.53 6.16 16.62
CA GLU A 178 -0.38 4.97 17.47
C GLU A 178 -1.65 4.12 17.48
N THR A 179 -2.82 4.75 17.59
CA THR A 179 -4.12 4.06 17.54
C THR A 179 -4.28 3.31 16.21
N LEU A 180 -4.07 4.00 15.09
CA LEU A 180 -4.21 3.39 13.75
C LEU A 180 -3.19 2.28 13.50
N ARG A 181 -1.97 2.42 14.01
CA ARG A 181 -0.95 1.37 13.93
C ARG A 181 -1.38 0.11 14.68
N SER A 182 -1.88 0.27 15.91
CA SER A 182 -2.35 -0.83 16.74
C SER A 182 -3.54 -1.56 16.09
N GLU A 183 -4.51 -0.82 15.57
CA GLU A 183 -5.67 -1.36 14.86
C GLU A 183 -5.25 -2.14 13.61
N LEU A 184 -4.30 -1.62 12.82
CA LEU A 184 -3.80 -2.32 11.63
C LEU A 184 -3.10 -3.64 12.00
N LEU A 185 -2.30 -3.64 13.06
CA LEU A 185 -1.62 -4.85 13.56
C LEU A 185 -2.63 -5.87 14.08
N GLU A 186 -3.68 -5.42 14.78
CA GLU A 186 -4.77 -6.29 15.24
C GLU A 186 -5.54 -6.89 14.05
N LEU A 187 -5.88 -6.09 13.04
CA LEU A 187 -6.52 -6.56 11.81
C LEU A 187 -5.68 -7.62 11.12
N TRP A 188 -4.37 -7.38 10.98
CA TRP A 188 -3.44 -8.32 10.37
C TRP A 188 -3.33 -9.61 11.20
N GLY A 189 -3.12 -9.49 12.52
CA GLY A 189 -2.96 -10.63 13.44
C GLY A 189 -4.22 -11.46 13.61
N SER A 190 -5.41 -10.87 13.44
CA SER A 190 -6.71 -11.56 13.58
C SER A 190 -7.08 -12.45 12.39
N GLY A 191 -6.36 -12.35 11.27
CA GLY A 191 -6.69 -13.08 10.03
C GLY A 191 -8.00 -12.62 9.35
N ARG A 192 -8.57 -11.48 9.80
CA ARG A 192 -9.78 -10.91 9.17
C ARG A 192 -9.54 -10.32 7.77
N VAL A 193 -8.27 -10.09 7.44
CA VAL A 193 -7.82 -9.58 6.13
C VAL A 193 -6.83 -10.56 5.53
N PRO A 194 -6.79 -10.77 4.20
CA PRO A 194 -5.93 -11.75 3.56
C PRO A 194 -4.47 -11.31 3.43
N ILE A 195 -4.09 -10.21 4.10
CA ILE A 195 -2.72 -9.69 4.06
C ILE A 195 -1.77 -10.73 4.64
N GLN A 196 -0.84 -11.20 3.83
CA GLN A 196 0.21 -12.12 4.25
C GLN A 196 1.46 -11.37 4.69
N SER A 197 1.79 -10.24 4.04
CA SER A 197 3.00 -9.49 4.37
C SER A 197 2.80 -7.99 4.17
N ILE A 198 3.58 -7.22 4.94
CA ILE A 198 3.54 -5.76 4.93
C ILE A 198 4.95 -5.23 4.65
N LEU A 199 5.09 -4.30 3.72
CA LEU A 199 6.29 -3.53 3.50
C LEU A 199 5.98 -2.05 3.69
N LEU A 200 6.60 -1.43 4.69
CA LEU A 200 6.33 -0.05 5.04
C LEU A 200 7.60 0.81 4.95
N VAL A 201 7.42 2.04 4.50
CA VAL A 201 8.42 3.10 4.59
C VAL A 201 8.11 3.96 5.80
N THR A 202 9.10 4.21 6.62
CA THR A 202 9.00 5.13 7.75
C THR A 202 10.34 5.82 7.99
N HIS A 203 10.32 6.94 8.68
CA HIS A 203 11.51 7.66 9.15
C HIS A 203 11.61 7.68 10.69
N ASN A 204 10.66 7.05 11.37
CA ASN A 204 10.62 6.81 12.81
C ASN A 204 10.47 5.33 13.11
#